data_78ab02da549307d0897dc2f4e4fd7826
#
_entry.id   78ab02da549307d0897dc2f4e4fd7826
#
_cell.length_a   1.000
_cell.length_b   1.000
_cell.length_c   1.000
_cell.angle_alpha   90.00
_cell.angle_beta   90.00
_cell.angle_gamma   90.00
#
_symmetry.space_group_name_H-M   'P 1'
#
loop_
_entity.id
_entity.type
_entity.pdbx_description
1 polymer ?
#
loop_
_entity_poly.entity_id
_entity_poly.type
_entity_poly.pdbx_seq_one_letter_code
_entity_poly.pdbx_strand_id
1 'polypeptide(L)'
;MIAVFFLIFHFLYLALLAYAVHEIIFKQRWILLIVFLILFLPTYLSFQSVIYNFTESPVISVFWRVVKELLILLVIGMMVVTSRNNLKTLPRLAPTDWVYGMLLGLTFIFFVLPIGPATFANKLLYVRSIVLPASMYFIGRNMTLTRQDQNILIIALCTMIALTFTVNFFEFSSGIHFQKLIGWMKYNSDILESEPQGYYGLGWNFERGPNSPRFGAFYGNSLEAGASAILLFATSLFLLWYSRHVSNKIIFAIALLMCVFTNYLAFSRAALVGLFSTLFIAAVFFRYYRLILLAFGIVILSAIGVIYFADEVLRNYVIDTLTFRQASSLGHLLEWIQAFDEMLTNPFGIGLATSGNAAGVESDLKVGGESQVLTFGVQMGFLGVALYVSLIISVLRVCYKTFQRATSAEACFTRYYYGSEI
;
A
#
# COMPACT_ATOMS: atom_id res chain seq x y z
N MET A 1 -4.51 27.16 13.38
CA MET A 1 -3.75 25.94 13.03
C MET A 1 -4.24 25.32 11.71
N ILE A 2 -5.52 24.98 11.57
CA ILE A 2 -6.09 24.39 10.31
C ILE A 2 -5.81 25.28 9.09
N ALA A 3 -5.97 26.62 9.19
CA ALA A 3 -5.66 27.53 8.08
C ALA A 3 -4.20 27.46 7.62
N VAL A 4 -3.25 27.29 8.54
CA VAL A 4 -1.83 27.13 8.19
C VAL A 4 -1.59 25.81 7.47
N PHE A 5 -2.17 24.71 7.95
CA PHE A 5 -2.10 23.41 7.25
C PHE A 5 -2.76 23.49 5.88
N PHE A 6 -3.91 24.17 5.75
CA PHE A 6 -4.58 24.34 4.47
C PHE A 6 -3.66 25.06 3.46
N LEU A 7 -3.06 26.18 3.85
CA LEU A 7 -2.17 26.94 2.95
C LEU A 7 -0.96 26.08 2.54
N ILE A 8 -0.28 25.45 3.52
CA ILE A 8 0.92 24.64 3.25
C ILE A 8 0.57 23.48 2.30
N PHE A 9 -0.44 22.66 2.62
CA PHE A 9 -0.80 21.51 1.80
C PHE A 9 -1.31 21.94 0.43
N HIS A 10 -2.16 22.96 0.37
CA HIS A 10 -2.77 23.39 -0.88
C HIS A 10 -1.72 23.91 -1.87
N PHE A 11 -0.85 24.82 -1.43
CA PHE A 11 0.24 25.33 -2.28
C PHE A 11 1.23 24.23 -2.67
N LEU A 12 1.61 23.36 -1.73
CA LEU A 12 2.54 22.27 -2.00
C LEU A 12 1.98 21.33 -3.07
N TYR A 13 0.70 20.92 -2.93
CA TYR A 13 0.09 19.99 -3.89
C TYR A 13 -0.24 20.64 -5.22
N LEU A 14 -0.62 21.90 -5.26
CA LEU A 14 -0.78 22.63 -6.51
C LEU A 14 0.56 22.76 -7.25
N ALA A 15 1.63 23.11 -6.55
CA ALA A 15 2.96 23.21 -7.14
C ALA A 15 3.45 21.84 -7.66
N LEU A 16 3.27 20.78 -6.86
CA LEU A 16 3.64 19.41 -7.23
C LEU A 16 2.83 18.92 -8.44
N LEU A 17 1.51 19.18 -8.45
CA LEU A 17 0.62 18.83 -9.56
C LEU A 17 1.00 19.60 -10.82
N ALA A 18 1.18 20.92 -10.74
CA ALA A 18 1.57 21.75 -11.88
C ALA A 18 2.92 21.30 -12.46
N TYR A 19 3.90 21.01 -11.59
CA TYR A 19 5.19 20.47 -12.00
C TYR A 19 5.06 19.11 -12.68
N ALA A 20 4.29 18.18 -12.08
CA ALA A 20 4.07 16.86 -12.66
C ALA A 20 3.38 16.95 -14.02
N VAL A 21 2.31 17.74 -14.16
CA VAL A 21 1.59 17.95 -15.42
C VAL A 21 2.51 18.55 -16.48
N HIS A 22 3.28 19.58 -16.15
CA HIS A 22 4.24 20.20 -17.06
C HIS A 22 5.26 19.19 -17.58
N GLU A 23 5.92 18.45 -16.71
CA GLU A 23 6.95 17.48 -17.08
C GLU A 23 6.37 16.29 -17.87
N ILE A 24 5.13 15.86 -17.54
CA ILE A 24 4.44 14.78 -18.26
C ILE A 24 4.10 15.22 -19.68
N ILE A 25 3.52 16.42 -19.85
CA ILE A 25 3.06 16.90 -21.17
C ILE A 25 4.24 17.27 -22.06
N PHE A 26 5.18 18.07 -21.56
CA PHE A 26 6.23 18.66 -22.41
C PHE A 26 7.48 17.79 -22.51
N LYS A 27 7.80 16.97 -21.49
CA LYS A 27 9.02 16.16 -21.45
C LYS A 27 8.76 14.67 -21.43
N GLN A 28 7.50 14.24 -21.44
CA GLN A 28 7.08 12.82 -21.41
C GLN A 28 7.71 12.02 -20.24
N ARG A 29 7.92 12.70 -19.10
CA ARG A 29 8.50 12.09 -17.91
C ARG A 29 7.41 11.44 -17.05
N TRP A 30 6.98 10.24 -17.43
CA TRP A 30 5.89 9.49 -16.78
C TRP A 30 6.16 9.17 -15.31
N ILE A 31 7.43 9.12 -14.90
CA ILE A 31 7.82 8.86 -13.51
C ILE A 31 7.22 9.87 -12.53
N LEU A 32 6.92 11.09 -12.97
CA LEU A 32 6.37 12.13 -12.11
C LEU A 32 4.94 11.84 -11.66
N LEU A 33 4.19 10.99 -12.39
CA LEU A 33 2.95 10.43 -11.89
C LEU A 33 3.21 9.60 -10.61
N ILE A 34 4.21 8.70 -10.66
CA ILE A 34 4.54 7.84 -9.51
C ILE A 34 5.04 8.69 -8.34
N VAL A 35 5.91 9.66 -8.59
CA VAL A 35 6.39 10.60 -7.58
C VAL A 35 5.25 11.38 -6.95
N PHE A 36 4.33 11.91 -7.77
CA PHE A 36 3.13 12.58 -7.27
C PHE A 36 2.30 11.66 -6.37
N LEU A 37 2.05 10.44 -6.81
CA LEU A 37 1.25 9.48 -6.02
C LEU A 37 1.95 9.06 -4.73
N ILE A 38 3.27 8.88 -4.71
CA ILE A 38 4.04 8.57 -3.49
C ILE A 38 3.89 9.68 -2.45
N LEU A 39 3.91 10.94 -2.86
CA LEU A 39 3.82 12.08 -1.95
C LEU A 39 2.37 12.41 -1.59
N PHE A 40 1.43 12.24 -2.51
CA PHE A 40 0.03 12.64 -2.36
C PHE A 40 -0.84 11.59 -1.64
N LEU A 41 -0.77 10.30 -2.04
CA LEU A 41 -1.69 9.28 -1.52
C LEU A 41 -1.59 9.08 0.00
N PRO A 42 -0.41 9.02 0.63
CA PRO A 42 -0.31 8.84 2.07
C PRO A 42 -0.95 9.99 2.86
N THR A 43 -0.85 11.21 2.34
CA THR A 43 -1.35 12.44 2.98
C THR A 43 -2.74 12.85 2.51
N TYR A 44 -3.29 12.10 1.55
CA TYR A 44 -4.53 12.43 0.84
C TYR A 44 -5.72 12.63 1.78
N LEU A 45 -5.99 11.69 2.69
CA LEU A 45 -7.13 11.78 3.60
C LEU A 45 -6.96 12.92 4.62
N SER A 46 -5.75 13.11 5.14
CA SER A 46 -5.45 14.24 6.00
C SER A 46 -5.65 15.58 5.30
N PHE A 47 -5.25 15.65 4.04
CA PHE A 47 -5.47 16.83 3.21
C PHE A 47 -6.97 17.08 2.97
N GLN A 48 -7.77 16.04 2.69
CA GLN A 48 -9.22 16.14 2.56
C GLN A 48 -9.87 16.69 3.85
N SER A 49 -9.46 16.19 5.00
CA SER A 49 -9.92 16.68 6.30
C SER A 49 -9.61 18.16 6.49
N VAL A 50 -8.38 18.59 6.19
CA VAL A 50 -7.96 20.00 6.29
C VAL A 50 -8.77 20.89 5.36
N ILE A 51 -8.97 20.48 4.09
CA ILE A 51 -9.76 21.24 3.11
C ILE A 51 -11.18 21.40 3.62
N TYR A 52 -11.82 20.32 4.01
CA TYR A 52 -13.21 20.34 4.47
C TYR A 52 -13.37 21.25 5.70
N ASN A 53 -12.52 21.08 6.70
CA ASN A 53 -12.60 21.89 7.93
C ASN A 53 -12.27 23.39 7.72
N PHE A 54 -11.55 23.74 6.66
CA PHE A 54 -11.25 25.15 6.33
C PHE A 54 -12.32 25.78 5.46
N THR A 55 -12.81 25.05 4.45
CA THR A 55 -13.72 25.61 3.42
C THR A 55 -15.19 25.32 3.69
N GLU A 56 -15.49 24.32 4.54
CA GLU A 56 -16.80 23.75 4.78
C GLU A 56 -17.53 23.32 3.48
N SER A 57 -16.77 23.22 2.38
CA SER A 57 -17.27 22.91 1.04
C SER A 57 -16.94 21.47 0.63
N PRO A 58 -17.92 20.60 0.43
CA PRO A 58 -17.69 19.27 -0.11
C PRO A 58 -17.17 19.30 -1.56
N VAL A 59 -17.48 20.36 -2.33
CA VAL A 59 -17.12 20.45 -3.75
C VAL A 59 -15.61 20.51 -3.95
N ILE A 60 -14.89 21.30 -3.15
CA ILE A 60 -13.43 21.40 -3.24
C ILE A 60 -12.78 20.08 -2.83
N SER A 61 -13.34 19.40 -1.83
CA SER A 61 -12.90 18.07 -1.43
C SER A 61 -13.08 17.06 -2.59
N VAL A 62 -14.22 17.07 -3.27
CA VAL A 62 -14.48 16.19 -4.43
C VAL A 62 -13.49 16.44 -5.56
N PHE A 63 -13.14 17.70 -5.86
CA PHE A 63 -12.13 18.02 -6.87
C PHE A 63 -10.82 17.28 -6.61
N TRP A 64 -10.26 17.39 -5.42
CA TRP A 64 -9.02 16.71 -5.07
C TRP A 64 -9.12 15.18 -5.03
N ARG A 65 -10.33 14.63 -4.81
CA ARG A 65 -10.55 13.18 -4.95
C ARG A 65 -10.29 12.68 -6.37
N VAL A 66 -10.62 13.50 -7.37
CA VAL A 66 -10.55 13.12 -8.79
C VAL A 66 -9.18 13.43 -9.42
N VAL A 67 -8.41 14.35 -8.85
CA VAL A 67 -7.11 14.80 -9.41
C VAL A 67 -6.16 13.64 -9.74
N LYS A 68 -6.02 12.65 -8.84
CA LYS A 68 -5.14 11.50 -9.08
C LYS A 68 -5.56 10.67 -10.29
N GLU A 69 -6.86 10.54 -10.52
CA GLU A 69 -7.42 9.78 -11.63
C GLU A 69 -7.27 10.54 -12.94
N LEU A 70 -7.51 11.85 -12.92
CA LEU A 70 -7.26 12.71 -14.07
C LEU A 70 -5.79 12.67 -14.49
N LEU A 71 -4.87 12.64 -13.52
CA LEU A 71 -3.44 12.55 -13.83
C LEU A 71 -3.07 11.17 -14.41
N ILE A 72 -3.66 10.09 -13.91
CA ILE A 72 -3.49 8.73 -14.48
C ILE A 72 -4.03 8.69 -15.91
N LEU A 73 -5.23 9.22 -16.15
CA LEU A 73 -5.84 9.27 -17.48
C LEU A 73 -5.02 10.15 -18.45
N LEU A 74 -4.49 11.28 -17.97
CA LEU A 74 -3.59 12.13 -18.76
C LEU A 74 -2.37 11.34 -19.23
N VAL A 75 -1.71 10.61 -18.31
CA VAL A 75 -0.52 9.81 -18.65
C VAL A 75 -0.86 8.70 -19.66
N ILE A 76 -1.97 7.97 -19.45
CA ILE A 76 -2.42 6.94 -20.40
C ILE A 76 -2.70 7.57 -21.78
N GLY A 77 -3.44 8.66 -21.82
CA GLY A 77 -3.74 9.38 -23.06
C GLY A 77 -2.48 9.83 -23.80
N MET A 78 -1.53 10.42 -23.09
CA MET A 78 -0.24 10.84 -23.65
C MET A 78 0.60 9.65 -24.13
N MET A 79 0.64 8.54 -23.38
CA MET A 79 1.31 7.32 -23.83
C MET A 79 0.70 6.76 -25.11
N VAL A 80 -0.62 6.73 -25.24
CA VAL A 80 -1.32 6.27 -26.44
C VAL A 80 -1.00 7.17 -27.63
N VAL A 81 -1.06 8.49 -27.47
CA VAL A 81 -0.74 9.46 -28.52
C VAL A 81 0.72 9.29 -28.99
N THR A 82 1.66 9.17 -28.05
CA THR A 82 3.08 8.99 -28.36
C THR A 82 3.35 7.64 -29.04
N SER A 83 2.70 6.56 -28.56
CA SER A 83 2.85 5.21 -29.14
C SER A 83 2.26 5.11 -30.54
N ARG A 84 1.22 5.89 -30.87
CA ARG A 84 0.60 5.88 -32.21
C ARG A 84 1.59 6.22 -33.30
N ASN A 85 2.58 7.05 -32.99
CA ASN A 85 3.65 7.40 -33.94
C ASN A 85 4.67 6.27 -34.13
N ASN A 86 4.67 5.25 -33.24
CA ASN A 86 5.62 4.12 -33.19
C ASN A 86 4.91 2.74 -33.18
N LEU A 87 3.74 2.61 -33.82
CA LEU A 87 2.91 1.39 -33.84
C LEU A 87 3.64 0.11 -34.30
N LYS A 88 4.82 0.23 -34.91
CA LYS A 88 5.66 -0.92 -35.30
C LYS A 88 6.33 -1.63 -34.13
N THR A 89 6.28 -1.08 -32.94
CA THR A 89 6.97 -1.60 -31.72
C THR A 89 6.00 -1.82 -30.56
N LEU A 90 4.81 -2.38 -30.80
CA LEU A 90 3.95 -2.82 -29.69
C LEU A 90 4.75 -3.83 -28.84
N PRO A 91 4.93 -3.58 -27.53
CA PRO A 91 5.65 -4.51 -26.67
C PRO A 91 4.91 -5.85 -26.67
N ARG A 92 5.66 -6.94 -26.88
CA ARG A 92 5.08 -8.29 -26.79
C ARG A 92 4.42 -8.47 -25.44
N LEU A 93 3.16 -8.87 -25.43
CA LEU A 93 2.42 -9.14 -24.22
C LEU A 93 3.12 -10.23 -23.41
N ALA A 94 3.44 -9.94 -22.17
CA ALA A 94 3.97 -10.92 -21.23
C ALA A 94 2.82 -11.79 -20.67
N PRO A 95 3.11 -12.98 -20.16
CA PRO A 95 2.09 -13.80 -19.50
C PRO A 95 1.31 -13.07 -18.40
N THR A 96 1.97 -12.17 -17.67
CA THR A 96 1.35 -11.33 -16.63
C THR A 96 0.29 -10.39 -17.22
N ASP A 97 0.51 -9.84 -18.43
CA ASP A 97 -0.46 -8.96 -19.08
C ASP A 97 -1.73 -9.70 -19.47
N TRP A 98 -1.57 -10.94 -19.96
CA TRP A 98 -2.71 -11.78 -20.31
C TRP A 98 -3.55 -12.13 -19.08
N VAL A 99 -2.89 -12.53 -17.97
CA VAL A 99 -3.60 -12.84 -16.72
C VAL A 99 -4.31 -11.61 -16.18
N TYR A 100 -3.66 -10.45 -16.21
CA TYR A 100 -4.29 -9.21 -15.75
C TYR A 100 -5.44 -8.79 -16.67
N GLY A 101 -5.25 -8.91 -17.98
CA GLY A 101 -6.30 -8.67 -18.97
C GLY A 101 -7.52 -9.58 -18.78
N MET A 102 -7.29 -10.87 -18.50
CA MET A 102 -8.37 -11.81 -18.19
C MET A 102 -9.11 -11.46 -16.89
N LEU A 103 -8.37 -11.05 -15.85
CA LEU A 103 -9.00 -10.60 -14.60
C LEU A 103 -9.84 -9.33 -14.80
N LEU A 104 -9.35 -8.36 -15.57
CA LEU A 104 -10.12 -7.17 -15.94
C LEU A 104 -11.33 -7.52 -16.81
N GLY A 105 -11.18 -8.44 -17.77
CA GLY A 105 -12.27 -8.93 -18.60
C GLY A 105 -13.36 -9.61 -17.77
N LEU A 106 -12.97 -10.48 -16.82
CA LEU A 106 -13.91 -11.11 -15.90
C LEU A 106 -14.62 -10.07 -15.03
N THR A 107 -13.87 -9.10 -14.49
CA THR A 107 -14.44 -7.97 -13.71
C THR A 107 -15.46 -7.20 -14.55
N PHE A 108 -15.15 -6.92 -15.82
CA PHE A 108 -16.06 -6.22 -16.72
C PHE A 108 -17.32 -7.02 -17.03
N ILE A 109 -17.21 -8.34 -17.22
CA ILE A 109 -18.37 -9.24 -17.41
C ILE A 109 -19.31 -9.14 -16.20
N PHE A 110 -18.77 -9.25 -14.98
CA PHE A 110 -19.57 -9.12 -13.74
C PHE A 110 -20.12 -7.71 -13.51
N PHE A 111 -19.46 -6.68 -14.04
CA PHE A 111 -19.97 -5.31 -14.01
C PHE A 111 -21.21 -5.13 -14.87
N VAL A 112 -21.20 -5.69 -16.08
CA VAL A 112 -22.32 -5.56 -17.05
C VAL A 112 -23.49 -6.47 -16.67
N LEU A 113 -23.22 -7.65 -16.15
CA LEU A 113 -24.24 -8.61 -15.79
C LEU A 113 -24.99 -8.17 -14.51
N PRO A 114 -26.32 -8.34 -14.46
CA PRO A 114 -27.15 -8.02 -13.29
C PRO A 114 -27.01 -9.07 -12.18
N ILE A 115 -25.78 -9.43 -11.81
CA ILE A 115 -25.49 -10.42 -10.76
C ILE A 115 -25.27 -9.67 -9.45
N GLY A 116 -25.93 -10.17 -8.39
CA GLY A 116 -25.76 -9.69 -7.01
C GLY A 116 -26.61 -8.46 -6.65
N PRO A 117 -26.66 -8.13 -5.36
CA PRO A 117 -27.52 -7.07 -4.81
C PRO A 117 -26.96 -5.65 -5.00
N ALA A 118 -25.70 -5.50 -5.35
CA ALA A 118 -25.06 -4.18 -5.45
C ALA A 118 -25.65 -3.33 -6.58
N THR A 119 -25.87 -2.05 -6.30
CA THR A 119 -26.32 -1.07 -7.31
C THR A 119 -25.26 -0.87 -8.40
N PHE A 120 -25.67 -0.38 -9.56
CA PHE A 120 -24.74 -0.05 -10.65
C PHE A 120 -23.67 0.95 -10.21
N ALA A 121 -24.03 1.96 -9.44
CA ALA A 121 -23.09 2.96 -8.90
C ALA A 121 -22.04 2.30 -8.00
N ASN A 122 -22.43 1.39 -7.13
CA ASN A 122 -21.52 0.67 -6.24
C ASN A 122 -20.61 -0.30 -6.99
N LYS A 123 -21.14 -1.00 -8.01
CA LYS A 123 -20.31 -1.80 -8.93
C LYS A 123 -19.28 -0.94 -9.68
N LEU A 124 -19.67 0.26 -10.12
CA LEU A 124 -18.75 1.19 -10.79
C LEU A 124 -17.61 1.65 -9.87
N LEU A 125 -17.93 2.00 -8.62
CA LEU A 125 -16.92 2.35 -7.62
C LEU A 125 -15.98 1.18 -7.32
N TYR A 126 -16.50 -0.04 -7.29
CA TYR A 126 -15.69 -1.23 -7.10
C TYR A 126 -14.77 -1.50 -8.30
N VAL A 127 -15.29 -1.45 -9.53
CA VAL A 127 -14.49 -1.60 -10.76
C VAL A 127 -13.37 -0.56 -10.81
N ARG A 128 -13.65 0.68 -10.42
CA ARG A 128 -12.64 1.73 -10.29
C ARG A 128 -11.50 1.31 -9.38
N SER A 129 -11.77 0.65 -8.25
CA SER A 129 -10.75 0.19 -7.30
C SER A 129 -9.82 -0.89 -7.89
N ILE A 130 -10.28 -1.63 -8.91
CA ILE A 130 -9.48 -2.64 -9.64
C ILE A 130 -8.75 -2.02 -10.84
N VAL A 131 -9.42 -1.13 -11.57
CA VAL A 131 -8.88 -0.51 -12.80
C VAL A 131 -7.71 0.44 -12.48
N LEU A 132 -7.75 1.17 -11.36
CA LEU A 132 -6.67 2.10 -11.00
C LEU A 132 -5.32 1.38 -10.78
N PRO A 133 -5.20 0.32 -9.97
CA PRO A 133 -3.96 -0.45 -9.86
C PRO A 133 -3.54 -1.09 -11.18
N ALA A 134 -4.49 -1.57 -11.99
CA ALA A 134 -4.21 -2.11 -13.32
C ALA A 134 -3.58 -1.06 -14.23
N SER A 135 -4.14 0.16 -14.23
CA SER A 135 -3.60 1.29 -14.98
C SER A 135 -2.15 1.60 -14.57
N MET A 136 -1.86 1.60 -13.27
CA MET A 136 -0.50 1.81 -12.75
C MET A 136 0.45 0.70 -13.17
N TYR A 137 0.00 -0.56 -13.19
CA TYR A 137 0.79 -1.67 -13.71
C TYR A 137 1.18 -1.45 -15.17
N PHE A 138 0.21 -1.13 -16.04
CA PHE A 138 0.47 -0.91 -17.48
C PHE A 138 1.32 0.32 -17.74
N ILE A 139 1.14 1.41 -17.00
CA ILE A 139 2.01 2.60 -17.06
C ILE A 139 3.44 2.22 -16.68
N GLY A 140 3.62 1.60 -15.51
CA GLY A 140 4.94 1.23 -15.01
C GLY A 140 5.69 0.26 -15.92
N ARG A 141 4.97 -0.69 -16.54
CA ARG A 141 5.53 -1.64 -17.49
C ARG A 141 6.08 -1.00 -18.77
N ASN A 142 5.43 0.05 -19.24
CA ASN A 142 5.81 0.76 -20.46
C ASN A 142 6.76 1.94 -20.20
N MET A 143 7.18 2.13 -18.95
CA MET A 143 8.05 3.20 -18.53
C MET A 143 9.51 2.78 -18.61
N THR A 144 10.35 3.63 -19.18
CA THR A 144 11.82 3.48 -19.13
C THR A 144 12.37 4.50 -18.14
N LEU A 145 13.09 4.03 -17.14
CA LEU A 145 13.64 4.88 -16.08
C LEU A 145 15.09 5.28 -16.40
N THR A 146 15.33 6.57 -16.50
CA THR A 146 16.69 7.12 -16.53
C THR A 146 17.30 7.13 -15.12
N ARG A 147 18.62 7.31 -15.00
CA ARG A 147 19.26 7.50 -13.69
C ARG A 147 18.70 8.69 -12.91
N GLN A 148 18.37 9.77 -13.62
CA GLN A 148 17.75 10.94 -13.01
C GLN A 148 16.37 10.60 -12.41
N ASP A 149 15.57 9.81 -13.13
CA ASP A 149 14.25 9.38 -12.65
C ASP A 149 14.36 8.47 -11.44
N GLN A 150 15.32 7.56 -11.42
CA GLN A 150 15.60 6.72 -10.25
C GLN A 150 15.96 7.56 -9.03
N ASN A 151 16.82 8.57 -9.19
CA ASN A 151 17.20 9.47 -8.10
C ASN A 151 16.00 10.26 -7.55
N ILE A 152 15.14 10.79 -8.43
CA ILE A 152 13.93 11.51 -8.02
C ILE A 152 12.99 10.58 -7.25
N LEU A 153 12.82 9.34 -7.71
CA LEU A 153 12.01 8.34 -7.01
C LEU A 153 12.57 8.03 -5.61
N ILE A 154 13.88 7.83 -5.51
CA ILE A 154 14.56 7.59 -4.22
C ILE A 154 14.37 8.78 -3.28
N ILE A 155 14.55 10.02 -3.79
CA ILE A 155 14.34 11.24 -3.00
C ILE A 155 12.89 11.30 -2.50
N ALA A 156 11.90 11.04 -3.36
CA ALA A 156 10.48 11.05 -2.96
C ALA A 156 10.19 10.03 -1.86
N LEU A 157 10.72 8.80 -1.99
CA LEU A 157 10.58 7.76 -0.98
C LEU A 157 11.25 8.13 0.34
N CYS A 158 12.48 8.64 0.31
CA CYS A 158 13.18 9.10 1.51
C CYS A 158 12.46 10.28 2.17
N THR A 159 11.90 11.20 1.39
CA THR A 159 11.09 12.31 1.90
C THR A 159 9.86 11.79 2.63
N MET A 160 9.14 10.81 2.06
CA MET A 160 7.97 10.21 2.72
C MET A 160 8.34 9.49 4.01
N ILE A 161 9.44 8.74 4.04
CA ILE A 161 9.92 8.10 5.27
C ILE A 161 10.19 9.16 6.35
N ALA A 162 10.94 10.22 6.01
CA ALA A 162 11.31 11.27 6.94
C ALA A 162 10.08 12.02 7.47
N LEU A 163 9.13 12.38 6.60
CA LEU A 163 7.87 13.03 7.00
C LEU A 163 7.03 12.13 7.90
N THR A 164 6.84 10.87 7.53
CA THR A 164 6.09 9.90 8.34
C THR A 164 6.72 9.74 9.73
N PHE A 165 8.03 9.55 9.77
CA PHE A 165 8.75 9.44 11.05
C PHE A 165 8.61 10.69 11.90
N THR A 166 8.76 11.87 11.30
CA THR A 166 8.69 13.16 12.04
C THR A 166 7.31 13.34 12.67
N VAL A 167 6.24 13.08 11.93
CA VAL A 167 4.88 13.20 12.47
C VAL A 167 4.59 12.12 13.51
N ASN A 168 5.00 10.86 13.28
CA ASN A 168 4.86 9.78 14.27
C ASN A 168 5.65 10.06 15.56
N PHE A 169 6.85 10.64 15.44
CA PHE A 169 7.64 11.03 16.60
C PHE A 169 6.97 12.17 17.39
N PHE A 170 6.36 13.14 16.68
CA PHE A 170 5.56 14.17 17.31
C PHE A 170 4.35 13.57 18.04
N GLU A 171 3.58 12.69 17.40
CA GLU A 171 2.43 12.00 18.02
C GLU A 171 2.84 11.24 19.28
N PHE A 172 3.93 10.50 19.19
CA PHE A 172 4.46 9.72 20.31
C PHE A 172 4.92 10.61 21.47
N SER A 173 5.63 11.68 21.19
CA SER A 173 6.19 12.58 22.22
C SER A 173 5.12 13.47 22.87
N SER A 174 4.09 13.87 22.13
CA SER A 174 3.00 14.70 22.62
C SER A 174 1.82 13.92 23.20
N GLY A 175 1.69 12.63 22.84
CA GLY A 175 0.50 11.84 23.13
C GLY A 175 -0.75 12.28 22.34
N ILE A 176 -0.60 13.14 21.33
CA ILE A 176 -1.70 13.72 20.55
C ILE A 176 -1.65 13.18 19.13
N HIS A 177 -2.73 12.53 18.70
CA HIS A 177 -2.87 12.11 17.30
C HIS A 177 -2.93 13.31 16.36
N PHE A 178 -2.20 13.24 15.25
CA PHE A 178 -2.20 14.25 14.20
C PHE A 178 -3.60 14.50 13.65
N GLN A 179 -4.41 13.46 13.53
CA GLN A 179 -5.80 13.50 13.07
C GLN A 179 -6.67 14.46 13.91
N LYS A 180 -6.42 14.55 15.22
CA LYS A 180 -7.14 15.53 16.08
C LYS A 180 -6.83 16.97 15.70
N LEU A 181 -5.58 17.26 15.30
CA LEU A 181 -5.15 18.61 14.95
C LEU A 181 -5.75 19.12 13.64
N ILE A 182 -6.10 18.18 12.73
CA ILE A 182 -6.63 18.49 11.38
C ILE A 182 -8.15 18.41 11.29
N GLY A 183 -8.85 18.14 12.40
CA GLY A 183 -10.31 18.06 12.42
C GLY A 183 -10.88 16.78 11.77
N TRP A 184 -10.14 15.67 11.87
CA TRP A 184 -10.50 14.37 11.29
C TRP A 184 -11.88 13.88 11.70
N MET A 185 -12.28 14.11 12.96
CA MET A 185 -13.59 13.66 13.48
C MET A 185 -14.75 14.32 12.73
N LYS A 186 -14.71 15.66 12.54
CA LYS A 186 -15.73 16.40 11.80
C LYS A 186 -15.81 15.94 10.34
N TYR A 187 -14.68 15.74 9.69
CA TYR A 187 -14.63 15.25 8.32
C TYR A 187 -15.23 13.83 8.18
N ASN A 188 -14.93 12.93 9.11
CA ASN A 188 -15.48 11.56 9.10
C ASN A 188 -17.01 11.57 9.33
N SER A 189 -17.48 12.34 10.31
CA SER A 189 -18.90 12.45 10.60
C SER A 189 -19.68 13.03 9.42
N ASP A 190 -19.22 14.15 8.87
CA ASP A 190 -19.99 14.94 7.90
C ASP A 190 -19.88 14.42 6.46
N ILE A 191 -18.74 13.79 6.10
CA ILE A 191 -18.45 13.40 4.71
C ILE A 191 -18.40 11.89 4.51
N LEU A 192 -17.88 11.14 5.49
CA LEU A 192 -17.80 9.69 5.41
C LEU A 192 -18.94 9.00 6.17
N GLU A 193 -19.86 9.79 6.75
CA GLU A 193 -21.04 9.31 7.50
C GLU A 193 -20.66 8.26 8.58
N SER A 194 -19.46 8.42 9.15
CA SER A 194 -18.91 7.52 10.14
C SER A 194 -18.90 8.22 11.51
N GLU A 195 -19.65 7.69 12.45
CA GLU A 195 -19.68 8.22 13.81
C GLU A 195 -18.31 8.09 14.49
N PRO A 196 -17.95 9.05 15.37
CA PRO A 196 -16.75 8.96 16.19
C PRO A 196 -16.76 7.69 17.03
N GLN A 197 -15.76 6.83 16.87
CA GLN A 197 -15.64 5.57 17.60
C GLN A 197 -14.32 5.50 18.34
N GLY A 198 -14.28 4.65 19.38
CA GLY A 198 -13.10 4.41 20.18
C GLY A 198 -12.85 5.49 21.24
N TYR A 199 -11.87 5.26 22.11
CA TYR A 199 -11.53 6.14 23.23
C TYR A 199 -11.00 7.51 22.79
N TYR A 200 -10.42 7.57 21.59
CA TYR A 200 -9.89 8.82 21.02
C TYR A 200 -10.87 9.48 20.05
N GLY A 201 -12.01 8.83 19.73
CA GLY A 201 -13.00 9.32 18.77
C GLY A 201 -12.52 9.29 17.31
N LEU A 202 -11.43 8.59 17.00
CA LEU A 202 -10.81 8.56 15.68
C LEU A 202 -11.12 7.28 14.89
N GLY A 203 -11.70 6.27 15.55
CA GLY A 203 -11.93 4.92 15.06
C GLY A 203 -11.01 3.90 15.72
N TRP A 204 -11.46 2.64 15.77
CA TRP A 204 -10.74 1.53 16.42
C TRP A 204 -9.34 1.25 15.85
N ASN A 205 -9.06 1.72 14.65
CA ASN A 205 -7.75 1.57 14.02
C ASN A 205 -6.66 2.46 14.65
N PHE A 206 -7.05 3.45 15.46
CA PHE A 206 -6.12 4.36 16.15
C PHE A 206 -5.85 3.96 17.61
N GLU A 207 -6.35 2.79 18.01
CA GLU A 207 -6.17 2.31 19.38
C GLU A 207 -6.17 0.79 19.48
N ARG A 208 -5.70 0.28 20.62
CA ARG A 208 -5.83 -1.13 21.02
C ARG A 208 -6.72 -1.31 22.25
N GLY A 209 -7.07 -0.24 22.89
CA GLY A 209 -7.84 -0.16 24.12
C GLY A 209 -7.57 1.16 24.84
N PRO A 210 -8.20 1.36 26.02
CA PRO A 210 -7.98 2.56 26.79
C PRO A 210 -6.49 2.73 27.10
N ASN A 211 -5.97 3.93 26.90
CA ASN A 211 -4.56 4.28 27.14
C ASN A 211 -3.51 3.55 26.25
N SER A 212 -3.93 2.93 25.15
CA SER A 212 -3.04 2.27 24.21
C SER A 212 -3.21 2.82 22.79
N PRO A 213 -2.69 4.03 22.49
CA PRO A 213 -2.82 4.66 21.20
C PRO A 213 -2.01 3.92 20.14
N ARG A 214 -2.50 3.97 18.88
CA ARG A 214 -1.76 3.60 17.67
C ARG A 214 -1.58 4.86 16.86
N PHE A 215 -0.35 5.17 16.52
CA PHE A 215 -0.06 6.37 15.76
C PHE A 215 -0.01 6.07 14.26
N GLY A 216 -0.64 6.92 13.49
CA GLY A 216 -0.79 6.76 12.04
C GLY A 216 -0.15 7.88 11.23
N ALA A 217 0.56 8.81 11.84
CA ALA A 217 1.05 10.03 11.22
C ALA A 217 -0.08 10.75 10.46
N PHE A 218 0.14 11.08 9.19
CA PHE A 218 -0.86 11.72 8.33
C PHE A 218 -1.71 10.71 7.53
N TYR A 219 -1.57 9.42 7.76
CA TYR A 219 -2.38 8.40 7.08
C TYR A 219 -3.82 8.36 7.61
N GLY A 220 -4.72 7.81 6.82
CA GLY A 220 -6.10 7.64 7.18
C GLY A 220 -6.33 6.71 8.37
N ASN A 221 -5.39 5.81 8.62
CA ASN A 221 -5.35 4.95 9.79
C ASN A 221 -3.93 4.43 10.06
N SER A 222 -3.70 3.86 11.25
CA SER A 222 -2.39 3.34 11.64
C SER A 222 -1.95 2.11 10.84
N LEU A 223 -2.90 1.32 10.32
CA LEU A 223 -2.59 0.14 9.51
C LEU A 223 -1.99 0.54 8.16
N GLU A 224 -2.48 1.62 7.54
CA GLU A 224 -1.91 2.18 6.32
C GLU A 224 -0.49 2.71 6.53
N ALA A 225 -0.23 3.36 7.66
CA ALA A 225 1.13 3.79 8.02
C ALA A 225 2.08 2.60 8.13
N GLY A 226 1.65 1.52 8.82
CA GLY A 226 2.41 0.28 8.92
C GLY A 226 2.66 -0.40 7.57
N ALA A 227 1.64 -0.50 6.72
CA ALA A 227 1.76 -1.10 5.38
C ALA A 227 2.70 -0.28 4.48
N SER A 228 2.59 1.05 4.50
CA SER A 228 3.48 1.95 3.77
C SER A 228 4.93 1.82 4.23
N ALA A 229 5.15 1.69 5.54
CA ALA A 229 6.48 1.52 6.10
C ALA A 229 7.14 0.19 5.66
N ILE A 230 6.39 -0.89 5.38
CA ILE A 230 6.93 -2.14 4.83
C ILE A 230 7.51 -1.90 3.42
N LEU A 231 6.78 -1.21 2.55
CA LEU A 231 7.23 -0.89 1.20
C LEU A 231 8.51 -0.05 1.23
N LEU A 232 8.52 0.98 2.07
CA LEU A 232 9.65 1.88 2.24
C LEU A 232 10.86 1.15 2.88
N PHE A 233 10.61 0.22 3.80
CA PHE A 233 11.62 -0.64 4.40
C PHE A 233 12.27 -1.55 3.36
N ALA A 234 11.48 -2.25 2.54
CA ALA A 234 11.99 -3.13 1.48
C ALA A 234 12.90 -2.36 0.51
N THR A 235 12.46 -1.16 0.10
CA THR A 235 13.22 -0.29 -0.80
C THR A 235 14.52 0.19 -0.15
N SER A 236 14.47 0.65 1.10
CA SER A 236 15.65 1.12 1.85
C SER A 236 16.66 0.00 2.10
N LEU A 237 16.19 -1.22 2.38
CA LEU A 237 17.02 -2.41 2.56
C LEU A 237 17.78 -2.75 1.27
N PHE A 238 17.07 -2.73 0.13
CA PHE A 238 17.69 -2.94 -1.17
C PHE A 238 18.73 -1.86 -1.48
N LEU A 239 18.42 -0.58 -1.27
CA LEU A 239 19.31 0.54 -1.52
C LEU A 239 20.53 0.55 -0.57
N LEU A 240 20.36 0.17 0.69
CA LEU A 240 21.45 -0.02 1.63
C LEU A 240 22.44 -1.08 1.13
N TRP A 241 21.90 -2.18 0.62
CA TRP A 241 22.70 -3.27 0.08
C TRP A 241 23.44 -2.87 -1.18
N TYR A 242 22.74 -2.23 -2.14
CA TYR A 242 23.27 -1.88 -3.44
C TYR A 242 24.23 -0.68 -3.42
N SER A 243 24.11 0.18 -2.40
CA SER A 243 24.91 1.41 -2.32
C SER A 243 26.41 1.13 -2.07
N ARG A 244 27.26 1.76 -2.87
CA ARG A 244 28.73 1.68 -2.71
C ARG A 244 29.27 2.76 -1.77
N HIS A 245 28.65 3.94 -1.74
CA HIS A 245 29.10 5.07 -0.93
C HIS A 245 28.62 4.94 0.52
N VAL A 246 29.52 5.16 1.47
CA VAL A 246 29.25 5.07 2.91
C VAL A 246 28.15 6.07 3.33
N SER A 247 28.18 7.30 2.79
CA SER A 247 27.14 8.31 3.07
C SER A 247 25.74 7.82 2.72
N ASN A 248 25.57 7.21 1.55
CA ASN A 248 24.28 6.65 1.14
C ASN A 248 23.85 5.47 2.01
N LYS A 249 24.80 4.63 2.43
CA LYS A 249 24.52 3.53 3.38
C LYS A 249 23.99 4.04 4.71
N ILE A 250 24.56 5.14 5.22
CA ILE A 250 24.11 5.77 6.46
C ILE A 250 22.68 6.29 6.29
N ILE A 251 22.38 6.99 5.18
CA ILE A 251 21.04 7.51 4.88
C ILE A 251 20.02 6.37 4.86
N PHE A 252 20.31 5.27 4.14
CA PHE A 252 19.38 4.16 4.02
C PHE A 252 19.26 3.34 5.33
N ALA A 253 20.32 3.25 6.12
CA ALA A 253 20.25 2.67 7.47
C ALA A 253 19.36 3.49 8.40
N ILE A 254 19.47 4.81 8.36
CA ILE A 254 18.58 5.71 9.11
C ILE A 254 17.13 5.55 8.62
N ALA A 255 16.91 5.49 7.31
CA ALA A 255 15.58 5.26 6.73
C ALA A 255 14.97 3.93 7.19
N LEU A 256 15.76 2.86 7.28
CA LEU A 256 15.32 1.57 7.83
C LEU A 256 14.89 1.70 9.31
N LEU A 257 15.67 2.39 10.13
CA LEU A 257 15.33 2.62 11.53
C LEU A 257 14.03 3.44 11.67
N MET A 258 13.84 4.45 10.83
CA MET A 258 12.59 5.23 10.78
C MET A 258 11.39 4.35 10.41
N CYS A 259 11.53 3.42 9.44
CA CYS A 259 10.47 2.48 9.08
C CYS A 259 10.14 1.52 10.20
N VAL A 260 11.14 0.98 10.90
CA VAL A 260 10.93 0.11 12.07
C VAL A 260 10.21 0.84 13.18
N PHE A 261 10.61 2.08 13.47
CA PHE A 261 9.95 2.91 14.47
C PHE A 261 8.48 3.20 14.11
N THR A 262 8.20 3.56 12.85
CA THR A 262 6.83 3.76 12.35
C THR A 262 5.99 2.49 12.51
N ASN A 263 6.52 1.33 12.15
CA ASN A 263 5.83 0.05 12.34
C ASN A 263 5.57 -0.28 13.82
N TYR A 264 6.53 0.02 14.68
CA TYR A 264 6.36 -0.14 16.12
C TYR A 264 5.21 0.72 16.64
N LEU A 265 5.13 1.99 16.28
CA LEU A 265 4.07 2.91 16.71
C LEU A 265 2.70 2.61 16.08
N ALA A 266 2.68 2.09 14.86
CA ALA A 266 1.44 1.63 14.22
C ALA A 266 0.83 0.41 14.94
N PHE A 267 1.62 -0.32 15.72
CA PHE A 267 1.21 -1.51 16.46
C PHE A 267 0.39 -2.49 15.62
N SER A 268 0.73 -2.65 14.37
CA SER A 268 0.06 -3.57 13.45
C SER A 268 0.79 -4.91 13.41
N ARG A 269 0.12 -5.97 13.86
CA ARG A 269 0.65 -7.35 13.77
C ARG A 269 0.97 -7.74 12.34
N ALA A 270 0.05 -7.41 11.41
CA ALA A 270 0.24 -7.68 9.98
C ALA A 270 1.46 -6.94 9.42
N ALA A 271 1.70 -5.70 9.84
CA ALA A 271 2.87 -4.93 9.42
C ALA A 271 4.18 -5.52 9.98
N LEU A 272 4.19 -5.99 11.22
CA LEU A 272 5.35 -6.70 11.79
C LEU A 272 5.65 -8.00 11.02
N VAL A 273 4.63 -8.82 10.76
CA VAL A 273 4.78 -10.02 9.91
C VAL A 273 5.30 -9.65 8.52
N GLY A 274 4.81 -8.55 7.94
CA GLY A 274 5.29 -8.02 6.67
C GLY A 274 6.77 -7.64 6.69
N LEU A 275 7.26 -6.99 7.75
CA LEU A 275 8.69 -6.69 7.93
C LEU A 275 9.55 -7.95 8.01
N PHE A 276 9.14 -8.92 8.85
CA PHE A 276 9.86 -10.20 8.95
C PHE A 276 9.84 -10.98 7.64
N SER A 277 8.71 -11.00 6.95
CA SER A 277 8.60 -11.63 5.62
C SER A 277 9.52 -10.95 4.61
N THR A 278 9.62 -9.63 4.63
CA THR A 278 10.55 -8.86 3.76
C THR A 278 11.99 -9.23 4.05
N LEU A 279 12.40 -9.27 5.32
CA LEU A 279 13.75 -9.69 5.71
C LEU A 279 14.04 -11.14 5.32
N PHE A 280 13.07 -12.04 5.54
CA PHE A 280 13.18 -13.45 5.16
C PHE A 280 13.37 -13.60 3.65
N ILE A 281 12.51 -12.96 2.85
CA ILE A 281 12.61 -13.00 1.40
C ILE A 281 13.94 -12.42 0.93
N ALA A 282 14.36 -11.26 1.46
CA ALA A 282 15.65 -10.67 1.14
C ALA A 282 16.81 -11.61 1.49
N ALA A 283 16.78 -12.23 2.68
CA ALA A 283 17.82 -13.15 3.11
C ALA A 283 17.91 -14.41 2.24
N VAL A 284 16.75 -14.93 1.74
CA VAL A 284 16.72 -16.04 0.78
C VAL A 284 17.30 -15.61 -0.56
N PHE A 285 16.87 -14.47 -1.10
CA PHE A 285 17.35 -13.96 -2.39
C PHE A 285 18.87 -13.69 -2.39
N PHE A 286 19.38 -13.08 -1.31
CA PHE A 286 20.82 -12.78 -1.17
C PHE A 286 21.63 -13.95 -0.57
N ARG A 287 20.99 -15.09 -0.28
CA ARG A 287 21.60 -16.28 0.30
C ARG A 287 22.21 -16.07 1.70
N TYR A 288 21.70 -15.11 2.46
CA TYR A 288 22.13 -14.85 3.86
C TYR A 288 21.31 -15.64 4.86
N TYR A 289 21.35 -16.95 4.76
CA TYR A 289 20.56 -17.85 5.63
C TYR A 289 20.87 -17.67 7.13
N ARG A 290 22.07 -17.19 7.48
CA ARG A 290 22.43 -16.85 8.87
C ARG A 290 21.54 -15.71 9.42
N LEU A 291 21.12 -14.75 8.60
CA LEU A 291 20.20 -13.69 9.04
C LEU A 291 18.81 -14.24 9.35
N ILE A 292 18.38 -15.27 8.65
CA ILE A 292 17.11 -15.96 8.92
C ILE A 292 17.17 -16.60 10.31
N LEU A 293 18.23 -17.36 10.58
CA LEU A 293 18.43 -18.00 11.89
C LEU A 293 18.49 -16.97 13.01
N LEU A 294 19.22 -15.86 12.79
CA LEU A 294 19.30 -14.76 13.75
C LEU A 294 17.93 -14.13 14.01
N ALA A 295 17.16 -13.83 12.94
CA ALA A 295 15.83 -13.25 13.06
C ALA A 295 14.87 -14.16 13.82
N PHE A 296 14.85 -15.47 13.50
CA PHE A 296 14.06 -16.45 14.26
C PHE A 296 14.52 -16.55 15.71
N GLY A 297 15.83 -16.56 15.98
CA GLY A 297 16.38 -16.54 17.32
C GLY A 297 15.92 -15.32 18.13
N ILE A 298 15.95 -14.13 17.53
CA ILE A 298 15.47 -12.90 18.18
C ILE A 298 13.97 -12.98 18.48
N VAL A 299 13.14 -13.46 17.53
CA VAL A 299 11.70 -13.61 17.75
C VAL A 299 11.41 -14.58 18.88
N ILE A 300 12.06 -15.74 18.89
CA ILE A 300 11.90 -16.75 19.94
C ILE A 300 12.35 -16.20 21.30
N LEU A 301 13.53 -15.59 21.36
CA LEU A 301 14.05 -15.02 22.61
C LEU A 301 13.15 -13.87 23.11
N SER A 302 12.63 -13.02 22.21
CA SER A 302 11.68 -11.97 22.58
C SER A 302 10.37 -12.56 23.11
N ALA A 303 9.83 -13.60 22.48
CA ALA A 303 8.62 -14.28 22.94
C ALA A 303 8.83 -14.91 24.32
N ILE A 304 9.96 -15.59 24.51
CA ILE A 304 10.35 -16.17 25.82
C ILE A 304 10.50 -15.05 26.85
N GLY A 305 11.19 -13.96 26.50
CA GLY A 305 11.36 -12.81 27.40
C GLY A 305 10.01 -12.20 27.83
N VAL A 306 9.07 -12.04 26.90
CA VAL A 306 7.72 -11.53 27.23
C VAL A 306 6.97 -12.52 28.14
N ILE A 307 7.01 -13.81 27.86
CA ILE A 307 6.30 -14.83 28.68
C ILE A 307 6.81 -14.85 30.11
N TYR A 308 8.11 -14.71 30.35
CA TYR A 308 8.70 -14.87 31.67
C TYR A 308 8.92 -13.55 32.42
N PHE A 309 9.16 -12.43 31.74
CA PHE A 309 9.59 -11.19 32.37
C PHE A 309 8.62 -10.00 32.16
N ALA A 310 7.64 -10.11 31.26
CA ALA A 310 6.67 -9.06 31.06
C ALA A 310 5.58 -9.06 32.13
N ASP A 311 4.92 -7.93 32.28
CA ASP A 311 3.71 -7.80 33.10
C ASP A 311 2.58 -8.70 32.55
N GLU A 312 1.60 -8.95 33.40
CA GLU A 312 0.50 -9.88 33.09
C GLU A 312 -0.30 -9.44 31.84
N VAL A 313 -0.45 -8.15 31.64
CA VAL A 313 -1.20 -7.59 30.51
C VAL A 313 -0.49 -7.91 29.19
N LEU A 314 0.81 -7.64 29.09
CA LEU A 314 1.59 -7.88 27.88
C LEU A 314 1.76 -9.39 27.63
N ARG A 315 1.97 -10.18 28.68
CA ARG A 315 2.08 -11.63 28.60
C ARG A 315 0.78 -12.26 28.05
N ASN A 316 -0.36 -11.90 28.64
CA ASN A 316 -1.66 -12.41 28.19
C ASN A 316 -1.94 -11.97 26.76
N TYR A 317 -1.61 -10.72 26.40
CA TYR A 317 -1.74 -10.23 25.03
C TYR A 317 -0.94 -11.10 24.03
N VAL A 318 0.30 -11.48 24.34
CA VAL A 318 1.11 -12.32 23.46
C VAL A 318 0.55 -13.74 23.39
N ILE A 319 0.17 -14.33 24.54
CA ILE A 319 -0.45 -15.66 24.59
C ILE A 319 -1.75 -15.69 23.79
N ASP A 320 -2.64 -14.73 23.98
CA ASP A 320 -3.92 -14.64 23.26
C ASP A 320 -3.73 -14.41 21.77
N THR A 321 -2.67 -13.70 21.39
CA THR A 321 -2.31 -13.52 19.97
C THR A 321 -1.85 -14.85 19.36
N LEU A 322 -0.98 -15.60 20.05
CA LEU A 322 -0.45 -16.87 19.56
C LEU A 322 -1.52 -17.97 19.53
N THR A 323 -2.46 -17.93 20.47
CA THR A 323 -3.56 -18.91 20.58
C THR A 323 -4.83 -18.49 19.82
N PHE A 324 -4.79 -17.40 19.06
CA PHE A 324 -5.94 -16.85 18.32
C PHE A 324 -7.17 -16.54 19.19
N ARG A 325 -6.99 -16.30 20.48
CA ARG A 325 -8.09 -15.97 21.41
C ARG A 325 -8.48 -14.49 21.38
N GLN A 326 -7.70 -13.63 20.75
CA GLN A 326 -8.06 -12.23 20.62
C GLN A 326 -9.30 -12.05 19.72
N ALA A 327 -10.24 -11.19 20.14
CA ALA A 327 -11.47 -10.90 19.39
C ALA A 327 -11.22 -10.51 17.93
N SER A 328 -10.20 -9.69 17.67
CA SER A 328 -9.81 -9.31 16.30
C SER A 328 -9.33 -10.53 15.47
N SER A 329 -8.55 -11.44 16.04
CA SER A 329 -8.09 -12.64 15.32
C SER A 329 -9.24 -13.61 15.04
N LEU A 330 -10.15 -13.75 15.99
CA LEU A 330 -11.36 -14.57 15.85
C LEU A 330 -12.31 -13.97 14.79
N GLY A 331 -12.46 -12.63 14.77
CA GLY A 331 -13.25 -11.93 13.76
C GLY A 331 -12.75 -12.23 12.35
N HIS A 332 -11.46 -12.10 12.10
CA HIS A 332 -10.87 -12.44 10.79
C HIS A 332 -11.08 -13.90 10.40
N LEU A 333 -10.93 -14.84 11.37
CA LEU A 333 -11.16 -16.26 11.10
C LEU A 333 -12.61 -16.53 10.71
N LEU A 334 -13.58 -15.93 11.42
CA LEU A 334 -15.00 -16.06 11.10
C LEU A 334 -15.32 -15.48 9.72
N GLU A 335 -14.81 -14.31 9.38
CA GLU A 335 -14.94 -13.73 8.04
C GLU A 335 -14.37 -14.63 6.95
N TRP A 336 -13.24 -15.28 7.19
CA TRP A 336 -12.64 -16.21 6.22
C TRP A 336 -13.49 -17.47 6.05
N ILE A 337 -14.01 -18.02 7.16
CA ILE A 337 -14.92 -19.19 7.11
C ILE A 337 -16.18 -18.83 6.34
N GLN A 338 -16.82 -17.69 6.64
CA GLN A 338 -18.00 -17.20 5.93
C GLN A 338 -17.75 -17.02 4.44
N ALA A 339 -16.63 -16.37 4.08
CA ALA A 339 -16.26 -16.16 2.69
C ALA A 339 -16.00 -17.48 1.95
N PHE A 340 -15.39 -18.47 2.62
CA PHE A 340 -15.13 -19.77 2.04
C PHE A 340 -16.42 -20.59 1.86
N ASP A 341 -17.32 -20.55 2.85
CA ASP A 341 -18.63 -21.19 2.78
C ASP A 341 -19.48 -20.61 1.65
N GLU A 342 -19.47 -19.29 1.51
CA GLU A 342 -20.12 -18.61 0.40
C GLU A 342 -19.57 -19.03 -0.97
N MET A 343 -18.26 -19.19 -1.09
CA MET A 343 -17.63 -19.68 -2.32
C MET A 343 -18.00 -21.12 -2.67
N LEU A 344 -18.20 -21.98 -1.66
CA LEU A 344 -18.66 -23.36 -1.88
C LEU A 344 -20.12 -23.40 -2.32
N THR A 345 -20.94 -22.54 -1.74
CA THR A 345 -22.38 -22.43 -2.05
C THR A 345 -22.59 -21.78 -3.42
N ASN A 346 -21.80 -20.75 -3.73
CA ASN A 346 -21.86 -19.97 -4.96
C ASN A 346 -20.52 -20.00 -5.73
N PRO A 347 -20.17 -21.13 -6.41
CA PRO A 347 -18.86 -21.33 -7.04
C PRO A 347 -18.56 -20.37 -8.19
N PHE A 348 -19.60 -19.73 -8.75
CA PHE A 348 -19.46 -18.68 -9.77
C PHE A 348 -19.46 -17.26 -9.22
N GLY A 349 -19.60 -17.10 -7.88
CA GLY A 349 -19.63 -15.81 -7.20
C GLY A 349 -21.03 -15.18 -7.13
N ILE A 350 -21.16 -14.23 -6.19
CA ILE A 350 -22.43 -13.54 -5.90
C ILE A 350 -22.51 -12.11 -6.46
N GLY A 351 -21.50 -11.70 -7.22
CA GLY A 351 -21.46 -10.39 -7.89
C GLY A 351 -20.49 -9.38 -7.28
N LEU A 352 -20.20 -8.32 -8.04
CA LEU A 352 -19.25 -7.29 -7.62
C LEU A 352 -19.79 -6.43 -6.47
N ALA A 353 -18.87 -5.88 -5.70
CA ALA A 353 -19.13 -4.98 -4.56
C ALA A 353 -19.89 -5.63 -3.40
N THR A 354 -19.91 -6.97 -3.29
CA THR A 354 -20.57 -7.73 -2.20
C THR A 354 -19.58 -8.14 -1.10
N SER A 355 -18.29 -8.01 -1.31
CA SER A 355 -17.24 -8.41 -0.37
C SER A 355 -16.09 -7.40 -0.34
N GLY A 356 -15.32 -7.41 0.74
CA GLY A 356 -14.15 -6.57 0.90
C GLY A 356 -14.44 -5.16 1.43
N ASN A 357 -13.37 -4.39 1.64
CA ASN A 357 -13.47 -3.03 2.19
C ASN A 357 -14.14 -2.02 1.24
N ALA A 358 -14.20 -2.35 -0.06
CA ALA A 358 -14.88 -1.56 -1.08
C ALA A 358 -16.30 -2.09 -1.40
N ALA A 359 -16.88 -2.94 -0.52
CA ALA A 359 -18.24 -3.40 -0.67
C ALA A 359 -19.21 -2.21 -0.64
N GLY A 360 -20.18 -2.23 -1.54
CA GLY A 360 -21.19 -1.20 -1.68
C GLY A 360 -22.58 -1.73 -1.38
N VAL A 361 -22.69 -2.77 -0.55
CA VAL A 361 -23.95 -3.34 -0.08
C VAL A 361 -24.13 -3.06 1.41
N GLU A 362 -25.34 -3.19 1.90
CA GLU A 362 -25.63 -3.10 3.33
C GLU A 362 -24.83 -4.16 4.11
N SER A 363 -24.59 -3.89 5.39
CA SER A 363 -23.76 -4.74 6.27
C SER A 363 -24.20 -6.19 6.27
N ASP A 364 -25.51 -6.43 6.24
CA ASP A 364 -26.13 -7.75 6.31
C ASP A 364 -25.92 -8.58 5.02
N LEU A 365 -25.68 -7.89 3.90
CA LEU A 365 -25.42 -8.51 2.59
C LEU A 365 -23.91 -8.62 2.28
N LYS A 366 -23.07 -8.07 3.15
CA LYS A 366 -21.63 -8.10 2.98
C LYS A 366 -21.07 -9.42 3.50
N VAL A 367 -20.36 -10.14 2.64
CA VAL A 367 -19.71 -11.42 2.98
C VAL A 367 -18.21 -11.28 3.05
N GLY A 368 -17.60 -11.65 4.18
CA GLY A 368 -16.15 -11.60 4.38
C GLY A 368 -15.62 -10.16 4.28
N GLY A 369 -14.32 -9.98 4.26
CA GLY A 369 -13.87 -8.60 4.21
C GLY A 369 -12.38 -8.35 3.93
N GLU A 370 -11.46 -9.03 4.58
CA GLU A 370 -10.07 -8.56 4.61
C GLU A 370 -9.12 -9.28 3.67
N SER A 371 -9.44 -10.51 3.27
CA SER A 371 -8.60 -11.25 2.34
C SER A 371 -8.97 -10.96 0.89
N GLN A 372 -8.10 -10.29 0.15
CA GLN A 372 -8.35 -9.99 -1.27
C GLN A 372 -8.56 -11.25 -2.12
N VAL A 373 -7.91 -12.37 -1.77
CA VAL A 373 -8.14 -13.66 -2.45
C VAL A 373 -9.57 -14.13 -2.27
N LEU A 374 -10.06 -14.11 -1.03
CA LEU A 374 -11.43 -14.51 -0.70
C LEU A 374 -12.45 -13.50 -1.26
N THR A 375 -12.13 -12.21 -1.23
CA THR A 375 -12.97 -11.16 -1.84
C THR A 375 -13.22 -11.44 -3.32
N PHE A 376 -12.19 -11.78 -4.10
CA PHE A 376 -12.38 -12.17 -5.50
C PHE A 376 -13.17 -13.48 -5.63
N GLY A 377 -12.98 -14.42 -4.69
CA GLY A 377 -13.70 -15.66 -4.65
C GLY A 377 -15.21 -15.49 -4.40
N VAL A 378 -15.56 -14.72 -3.40
CA VAL A 378 -16.97 -14.40 -3.10
C VAL A 378 -17.64 -13.68 -4.28
N GLN A 379 -16.95 -12.72 -4.88
CA GLN A 379 -17.55 -11.89 -5.92
C GLN A 379 -17.59 -12.54 -7.30
N MET A 380 -16.54 -13.26 -7.70
CA MET A 380 -16.35 -13.81 -9.06
C MET A 380 -16.09 -15.31 -9.05
N GLY A 381 -16.33 -15.99 -7.93
CA GLY A 381 -16.18 -17.41 -7.77
C GLY A 381 -14.73 -17.91 -7.83
N PHE A 382 -14.57 -19.22 -7.98
CA PHE A 382 -13.25 -19.86 -8.07
C PHE A 382 -12.41 -19.36 -9.25
N LEU A 383 -13.04 -18.89 -10.33
CA LEU A 383 -12.33 -18.30 -11.46
C LEU A 383 -11.65 -16.99 -11.07
N GLY A 384 -12.30 -16.15 -10.27
CA GLY A 384 -11.72 -14.93 -9.72
C GLY A 384 -10.49 -15.23 -8.87
N VAL A 385 -10.57 -16.23 -7.97
CA VAL A 385 -9.43 -16.69 -7.18
C VAL A 385 -8.29 -17.19 -8.07
N ALA A 386 -8.59 -18.05 -9.03
CA ALA A 386 -7.58 -18.65 -9.91
C ALA A 386 -6.82 -17.57 -10.70
N LEU A 387 -7.53 -16.59 -11.25
CA LEU A 387 -6.92 -15.48 -11.99
C LEU A 387 -6.07 -14.57 -11.06
N TYR A 388 -6.58 -14.24 -9.88
CA TYR A 388 -5.84 -13.38 -8.95
C TYR A 388 -4.58 -14.06 -8.41
N VAL A 389 -4.66 -15.33 -8.00
CA VAL A 389 -3.50 -16.12 -7.57
C VAL A 389 -2.50 -16.30 -8.72
N SER A 390 -2.99 -16.57 -9.94
CA SER A 390 -2.14 -16.66 -11.14
C SER A 390 -1.43 -15.34 -11.43
N LEU A 391 -2.09 -14.19 -11.19
CA LEU A 391 -1.48 -12.87 -11.32
C LEU A 391 -0.32 -12.71 -10.33
N ILE A 392 -0.53 -13.02 -9.05
CA ILE A 392 0.52 -12.96 -8.02
C ILE A 392 1.70 -13.85 -8.42
N ILE A 393 1.44 -15.11 -8.79
CA ILE A 393 2.49 -16.06 -9.19
C ILE A 393 3.25 -15.54 -10.42
N SER A 394 2.55 -14.98 -11.41
CA SER A 394 3.19 -14.46 -12.62
C SER A 394 4.09 -13.27 -12.33
N VAL A 395 3.66 -12.35 -11.47
CA VAL A 395 4.48 -11.20 -11.01
C VAL A 395 5.72 -11.69 -10.27
N LEU A 396 5.55 -12.61 -9.31
CA LEU A 396 6.69 -13.17 -8.56
C LEU A 396 7.70 -13.87 -9.48
N ARG A 397 7.22 -14.61 -10.49
CA ARG A 397 8.09 -15.24 -11.50
C ARG A 397 8.87 -14.22 -12.33
N VAL A 398 8.23 -13.12 -12.72
CA VAL A 398 8.90 -12.03 -13.47
C VAL A 398 9.96 -11.37 -12.59
N CYS A 399 9.62 -11.02 -11.35
CA CYS A 399 10.56 -10.44 -10.39
C CYS A 399 11.77 -11.35 -10.16
N TYR A 400 11.53 -12.64 -9.93
CA TYR A 400 12.59 -13.63 -9.72
C TYR A 400 13.52 -13.79 -10.94
N LYS A 401 12.95 -13.91 -12.14
CA LYS A 401 13.75 -14.00 -13.38
C LYS A 401 14.56 -12.74 -13.63
N THR A 402 13.99 -11.57 -13.36
CA THR A 402 14.70 -10.28 -13.51
C THR A 402 15.86 -10.19 -12.52
N PHE A 403 15.63 -10.59 -11.28
CA PHE A 403 16.68 -10.64 -10.26
C PHE A 403 17.83 -11.57 -10.66
N GLN A 404 17.53 -12.80 -11.12
CA GLN A 404 18.55 -13.75 -11.59
C GLN A 404 19.38 -13.20 -12.76
N ARG A 405 18.73 -12.50 -13.70
CA ARG A 405 19.42 -11.88 -14.83
C ARG A 405 20.32 -10.72 -14.40
N ALA A 406 19.85 -9.89 -13.48
CA ALA A 406 20.62 -8.79 -12.94
C ALA A 406 21.88 -9.30 -12.21
N THR A 407 21.74 -10.30 -11.35
CA THR A 407 22.87 -10.90 -10.62
C THR A 407 23.84 -11.63 -11.53
N SER A 408 23.39 -12.30 -12.59
CA SER A 408 24.27 -12.95 -13.57
C SER A 408 25.01 -11.95 -14.47
N ALA A 409 24.37 -10.84 -14.84
CA ALA A 409 25.00 -9.77 -15.60
C ALA A 409 26.08 -9.04 -14.75
N GLU A 410 25.81 -8.80 -13.47
CA GLU A 410 26.80 -8.22 -12.54
C GLU A 410 28.00 -9.17 -12.31
N ALA A 411 27.73 -10.47 -12.16
CA ALA A 411 28.80 -11.49 -12.06
C ALA A 411 29.63 -11.60 -13.36
N CYS A 412 29.00 -11.44 -14.52
CA CYS A 412 29.66 -11.41 -15.81
C CYS A 412 30.51 -10.14 -15.98
N PHE A 413 29.96 -8.99 -15.55
CA PHE A 413 30.68 -7.70 -15.59
C PHE A 413 31.85 -7.66 -14.62
N THR A 414 31.71 -8.23 -13.43
CA THR A 414 32.79 -8.36 -12.44
C THR A 414 33.90 -9.28 -12.94
N ARG A 415 33.55 -10.40 -13.57
CA ARG A 415 34.55 -11.28 -14.22
C ARG A 415 35.29 -10.61 -15.40
N TYR A 416 34.60 -9.78 -16.16
CA TYR A 416 35.20 -9.11 -17.33
C TYR A 416 36.16 -7.98 -16.92
N TYR A 417 35.88 -7.27 -15.80
CA TYR A 417 36.69 -6.16 -15.33
C TYR A 417 37.80 -6.53 -14.33
N TYR A 418 37.62 -7.61 -13.56
CA TYR A 418 38.60 -8.05 -12.57
C TYR A 418 39.35 -9.34 -12.97
N GLY A 419 38.90 -10.01 -14.02
CA GLY A 419 39.57 -11.20 -14.56
C GLY A 419 40.69 -10.92 -15.56
N SER A 420 40.96 -9.64 -15.87
CA SER A 420 42.06 -9.23 -16.76
C SER A 420 43.32 -8.73 -16.01
N GLU A 421 43.33 -8.85 -14.67
CA GLU A 421 44.49 -8.47 -13.83
C GLU A 421 45.04 -9.66 -13.02
N ILE A 422 44.94 -10.91 -13.52
CA ILE A 422 45.72 -12.05 -13.01
C ILE A 422 46.46 -12.71 -14.16
#